data_a7ec36358fa9b1c11983bfe0e03a23be
#
_entry.id   a7ec36358fa9b1c11983bfe0e03a23be
#
_cell.length_a   1.000
_cell.length_b   1.000
_cell.length_c   1.000
_cell.angle_alpha   90.00
_cell.angle_beta   90.00
_cell.angle_gamma   90.00
#
_symmetry.space_group_name_H-M   'P 1'
#
loop_
_entity.id
_entity.type
_entity.pdbx_description
1 polymer ?
#
loop_
_entity_poly.entity_id
_entity_poly.type
_entity_poly.pdbx_seq_one_letter_code
_entity_poly.pdbx_strand_id
1 'polypeptide(L)'
;MDNYIVSARKYRPSTFRSVVGQKSLTTTLKNAIQSNKLAHAYLFCGPRGVGKTSCARIFAKTINCLNPTADGEACNACESCRAFNEQRSYNIHELDAASNNSVDDIRTLIDQVRIPPPIGKYKVFIIDEVHMLTTAAFNAFLKTLEEPPHHALFILATTEKHKVLPTILSRCQIYDFSRISIADMVEHLQYVSSQEGVTAEPEALNVIAQKADGGMRDALSIFDQVVSFTNGNITYQAVIDNLNVLDYEYYFRLTDAILSGNVRASLLILNEILGKGFDGQNIITGLAGHFRDLLVCRDESTLVLFEVGASIRERYKEMAKHCPDQLLFKAIELANTCDLNYRASRNKRLLLELTLIQLCQLTQVAADDKKKALIEPIAGTNPSSQAVNSGKPQQPPQAPSVTAAAGAPQVMSTHMPSSVSAPPPSTAPNPARRTARPMGISMKEIGVEKPKQQTVQQATTNVKEVVTPFDNDSLVREWDNYAATIDKKVYLKNTMINCKPTLQENYYFEVAVHNPGQQEELINNAIHILPFLRQHLTNSRIQMRVRIVEGNEKHLAYTSTEKLELLMKINPTLGRLRDEFNLTLD
;
A
#
# COMPACT_ATOMS: atom_id res chain seq x y z
N MET A 1 11.72 -17.09 -37.53
CA MET A 1 11.20 -17.42 -36.17
C MET A 1 10.36 -16.24 -35.76
N ASP A 2 9.05 -16.39 -35.74
CA ASP A 2 8.15 -15.34 -35.23
C ASP A 2 8.40 -15.21 -33.72
N ASN A 3 8.88 -14.04 -33.31
CA ASN A 3 9.08 -13.78 -31.89
C ASN A 3 7.72 -13.80 -31.20
N TYR A 4 7.53 -14.71 -30.25
CA TYR A 4 6.33 -14.76 -29.41
C TYR A 4 6.15 -13.41 -28.70
N ILE A 5 5.01 -12.77 -28.94
CA ILE A 5 4.63 -11.51 -28.29
C ILE A 5 3.55 -11.81 -27.24
N VAL A 6 3.81 -11.48 -25.98
CA VAL A 6 2.87 -11.66 -24.86
C VAL A 6 1.55 -10.96 -25.16
N SER A 7 0.42 -11.58 -24.86
CA SER A 7 -0.93 -11.05 -25.13
C SER A 7 -1.17 -9.68 -24.54
N ALA A 8 -0.66 -9.41 -23.35
CA ALA A 8 -0.72 -8.08 -22.72
C ALA A 8 -0.08 -6.95 -23.56
N ARG A 9 0.87 -7.28 -24.48
CA ARG A 9 1.46 -6.35 -25.43
C ARG A 9 0.76 -6.39 -26.78
N LYS A 10 0.41 -7.56 -27.29
CA LYS A 10 -0.24 -7.79 -28.60
C LYS A 10 -1.63 -7.16 -28.64
N TYR A 11 -2.42 -7.31 -27.56
CA TYR A 11 -3.78 -6.77 -27.42
C TYR A 11 -3.86 -5.44 -26.66
N ARG A 12 -2.72 -4.70 -26.58
CA ARG A 12 -2.73 -3.37 -25.98
C ARG A 12 -3.63 -2.45 -26.80
N PRO A 13 -4.63 -1.74 -26.17
CA PRO A 13 -5.54 -0.86 -26.88
C PRO A 13 -4.80 0.19 -27.72
N SER A 14 -5.22 0.38 -28.97
CA SER A 14 -4.66 1.34 -29.93
C SER A 14 -5.62 2.47 -30.29
N THR A 15 -6.90 2.33 -29.90
CA THR A 15 -7.99 3.29 -30.10
C THR A 15 -8.80 3.43 -28.82
N PHE A 16 -9.53 4.54 -28.63
CA PHE A 16 -10.42 4.72 -27.47
C PHE A 16 -11.52 3.66 -27.44
N ARG A 17 -11.98 3.21 -28.60
CA ARG A 17 -13.02 2.18 -28.72
C ARG A 17 -12.56 0.82 -28.19
N SER A 18 -11.27 0.52 -28.30
CA SER A 18 -10.69 -0.72 -27.82
C SER A 18 -10.32 -0.71 -26.32
N VAL A 19 -10.52 0.42 -25.62
CA VAL A 19 -10.30 0.50 -24.17
C VAL A 19 -11.49 -0.11 -23.44
N VAL A 20 -11.28 -1.23 -22.77
CA VAL A 20 -12.33 -1.98 -22.07
C VAL A 20 -12.67 -1.32 -20.73
N GLY A 21 -13.95 -1.30 -20.36
CA GLY A 21 -14.45 -0.89 -19.04
C GLY A 21 -14.40 0.61 -18.73
N GLN A 22 -13.88 1.49 -19.64
CA GLN A 22 -13.68 2.93 -19.39
C GLN A 22 -14.49 3.84 -20.33
N LYS A 23 -15.73 3.44 -20.69
CA LYS A 23 -16.54 4.13 -21.72
C LYS A 23 -16.81 5.61 -21.41
N SER A 24 -17.16 5.96 -20.18
CA SER A 24 -17.46 7.34 -19.79
C SER A 24 -16.22 8.25 -19.90
N LEU A 25 -15.08 7.75 -19.45
CA LEU A 25 -13.80 8.46 -19.47
C LEU A 25 -13.33 8.68 -20.91
N THR A 26 -13.35 7.65 -21.76
CA THR A 26 -12.94 7.75 -23.17
C THR A 26 -13.85 8.69 -23.95
N THR A 27 -15.15 8.71 -23.66
CA THR A 27 -16.10 9.67 -24.24
C THR A 27 -15.77 11.10 -23.83
N THR A 28 -15.45 11.35 -22.57
CA THR A 28 -15.06 12.68 -22.09
C THR A 28 -13.79 13.18 -22.77
N LEU A 29 -12.76 12.30 -22.92
CA LEU A 29 -11.54 12.65 -23.63
C LEU A 29 -11.78 12.94 -25.11
N LYS A 30 -12.64 12.16 -25.80
CA LYS A 30 -13.05 12.42 -27.19
C LYS A 30 -13.73 13.77 -27.34
N ASN A 31 -14.67 14.10 -26.45
CA ASN A 31 -15.37 15.38 -26.45
C ASN A 31 -14.41 16.56 -26.24
N ALA A 32 -13.39 16.42 -25.37
CA ALA A 32 -12.37 17.44 -25.16
C ALA A 32 -11.53 17.67 -26.44
N ILE A 33 -11.19 16.61 -27.17
CA ILE A 33 -10.49 16.71 -28.46
C ILE A 33 -11.37 17.40 -29.52
N GLN A 34 -12.60 16.95 -29.68
CA GLN A 34 -13.53 17.49 -30.70
C GLN A 34 -13.87 18.95 -30.46
N SER A 35 -14.05 19.34 -29.18
CA SER A 35 -14.32 20.74 -28.81
C SER A 35 -13.05 21.61 -28.79
N ASN A 36 -11.89 21.06 -29.05
CA ASN A 36 -10.58 21.72 -28.95
C ASN A 36 -10.35 22.43 -27.60
N LYS A 37 -10.91 21.85 -26.51
CA LYS A 37 -10.77 22.33 -25.13
C LYS A 37 -9.85 21.42 -24.36
N LEU A 38 -8.55 21.50 -24.66
CA LEU A 38 -7.55 20.69 -24.01
C LEU A 38 -6.96 21.42 -22.81
N ALA A 39 -6.86 20.74 -21.68
CA ALA A 39 -6.10 21.20 -20.53
C ALA A 39 -4.59 21.01 -20.81
N HIS A 40 -3.75 21.80 -20.16
CA HIS A 40 -2.29 21.68 -20.27
C HIS A 40 -1.74 20.48 -19.49
N ALA A 41 -2.45 19.99 -18.45
CA ALA A 41 -2.04 18.84 -17.66
C ALA A 41 -3.23 17.95 -17.29
N TYR A 42 -3.03 16.66 -17.45
CA TYR A 42 -3.96 15.58 -17.12
C TYR A 42 -3.34 14.67 -16.08
N LEU A 43 -4.15 14.17 -15.15
CA LEU A 43 -3.72 13.16 -14.19
C LEU A 43 -4.66 11.95 -14.25
N PHE A 44 -4.14 10.82 -14.70
CA PHE A 44 -4.84 9.54 -14.79
C PHE A 44 -4.55 8.71 -13.54
N CYS A 45 -5.54 8.55 -12.69
CA CYS A 45 -5.45 7.81 -11.42
C CYS A 45 -6.20 6.49 -11.52
N GLY A 46 -5.76 5.47 -10.80
CA GLY A 46 -6.51 4.21 -10.68
C GLY A 46 -5.61 2.98 -10.57
N PRO A 47 -6.18 1.79 -10.34
CA PRO A 47 -5.42 0.56 -10.13
C PRO A 47 -4.47 0.21 -11.27
N ARG A 48 -3.55 -0.71 -11.02
CA ARG A 48 -2.65 -1.23 -12.03
C ARG A 48 -3.44 -2.02 -13.10
N GLY A 49 -2.98 -2.00 -14.35
CA GLY A 49 -3.54 -2.84 -15.40
C GLY A 49 -4.87 -2.38 -16.02
N VAL A 50 -5.49 -1.29 -15.55
CA VAL A 50 -6.80 -0.78 -16.04
C VAL A 50 -6.73 0.07 -17.33
N GLY A 51 -5.53 0.27 -17.90
CA GLY A 51 -5.35 0.95 -19.18
C GLY A 51 -4.94 2.41 -19.13
N LYS A 52 -4.50 2.98 -17.97
CA LYS A 52 -4.06 4.39 -17.83
C LYS A 52 -3.06 4.82 -18.89
N THR A 53 -1.90 4.16 -18.94
CA THR A 53 -0.82 4.47 -19.89
C THR A 53 -1.24 4.22 -21.33
N SER A 54 -2.06 3.19 -21.60
CA SER A 54 -2.61 2.92 -22.95
C SER A 54 -3.53 4.06 -23.40
N CYS A 55 -4.42 4.53 -22.51
CA CYS A 55 -5.31 5.66 -22.79
C CYS A 55 -4.52 6.96 -23.00
N ALA A 56 -3.45 7.19 -22.19
CA ALA A 56 -2.56 8.33 -22.37
C ALA A 56 -1.89 8.34 -23.76
N ARG A 57 -1.42 7.18 -24.23
CA ARG A 57 -0.84 7.00 -25.56
C ARG A 57 -1.85 7.24 -26.68
N ILE A 58 -3.06 6.70 -26.54
CA ILE A 58 -4.14 6.91 -27.51
C ILE A 58 -4.51 8.40 -27.59
N PHE A 59 -4.65 9.05 -26.42
CA PHE A 59 -4.97 10.47 -26.33
C PHE A 59 -3.86 11.32 -26.99
N ALA A 60 -2.59 11.08 -26.63
CA ALA A 60 -1.44 11.78 -27.21
C ALA A 60 -1.34 11.61 -28.73
N LYS A 61 -1.59 10.40 -29.25
CA LYS A 61 -1.65 10.11 -30.68
C LYS A 61 -2.79 10.86 -31.38
N THR A 62 -3.96 10.87 -30.77
CA THR A 62 -5.18 11.45 -31.36
C THR A 62 -5.09 12.97 -31.48
N ILE A 63 -4.58 13.68 -30.45
CA ILE A 63 -4.41 15.14 -30.48
C ILE A 63 -3.37 15.61 -31.50
N ASN A 64 -2.39 14.76 -31.82
CA ASN A 64 -1.35 15.03 -32.82
C ASN A 64 -1.69 14.44 -34.20
N CYS A 65 -2.86 13.81 -34.37
CA CYS A 65 -3.30 13.29 -35.64
C CYS A 65 -3.63 14.43 -36.62
N LEU A 66 -3.08 14.36 -37.83
CA LEU A 66 -3.32 15.37 -38.89
C LEU A 66 -4.73 15.27 -39.48
N ASN A 67 -5.28 14.06 -39.53
CA ASN A 67 -6.56 13.74 -40.12
C ASN A 67 -7.39 12.86 -39.18
N PRO A 68 -7.91 13.37 -38.05
CA PRO A 68 -8.76 12.61 -37.15
C PRO A 68 -10.03 12.11 -37.85
N THR A 69 -10.51 10.92 -37.47
CA THR A 69 -11.76 10.38 -37.99
C THR A 69 -12.95 11.16 -37.46
N ALA A 70 -14.12 11.02 -38.09
CA ALA A 70 -15.38 11.65 -37.64
C ALA A 70 -15.74 11.24 -36.19
N ASP A 71 -15.34 10.03 -35.76
CA ASP A 71 -15.56 9.51 -34.42
C ASP A 71 -14.55 10.04 -33.38
N GLY A 72 -13.67 10.97 -33.75
CA GLY A 72 -12.64 11.51 -32.84
C GLY A 72 -11.50 10.53 -32.51
N GLU A 73 -11.20 9.59 -33.39
CA GLU A 73 -10.08 8.67 -33.28
C GLU A 73 -8.90 9.08 -34.18
N ALA A 74 -7.70 8.61 -33.88
CA ALA A 74 -6.55 8.81 -34.73
C ALA A 74 -6.65 8.00 -36.03
N CYS A 75 -6.30 8.59 -37.18
CA CYS A 75 -6.44 7.94 -38.51
C CYS A 75 -5.49 6.75 -38.72
N ASN A 76 -4.45 6.59 -37.92
CA ASN A 76 -3.38 5.56 -38.03
C ASN A 76 -2.61 5.56 -39.38
N ALA A 77 -2.90 6.46 -40.29
CA ALA A 77 -2.33 6.50 -41.65
C ALA A 77 -1.45 7.73 -41.91
N CYS A 78 -1.64 8.85 -41.21
CA CYS A 78 -0.82 10.04 -41.38
C CYS A 78 0.60 9.88 -40.83
N GLU A 79 1.49 10.75 -41.21
CA GLU A 79 2.91 10.72 -40.83
C GLU A 79 3.08 10.70 -39.29
N SER A 80 2.37 11.56 -38.55
CA SER A 80 2.40 11.61 -37.09
C SER A 80 1.95 10.28 -36.46
N CYS A 81 0.87 9.66 -36.97
CA CYS A 81 0.39 8.38 -36.47
C CYS A 81 1.34 7.23 -36.76
N ARG A 82 1.96 7.19 -37.96
CA ARG A 82 2.96 6.17 -38.33
C ARG A 82 4.20 6.30 -37.47
N ALA A 83 4.75 7.52 -37.35
CA ALA A 83 5.91 7.79 -36.50
C ALA A 83 5.68 7.34 -35.05
N PHE A 84 4.49 7.56 -34.52
CA PHE A 84 4.12 7.11 -33.18
C PHE A 84 4.02 5.58 -33.08
N ASN A 85 3.36 4.93 -34.02
CA ASN A 85 3.21 3.47 -34.03
C ASN A 85 4.57 2.76 -34.13
N GLU A 86 5.52 3.35 -34.85
CA GLU A 86 6.90 2.87 -35.02
C GLU A 86 7.85 3.33 -33.90
N GLN A 87 7.33 4.00 -32.85
CA GLN A 87 8.09 4.53 -31.72
C GLN A 87 9.20 5.54 -32.13
N ARG A 88 8.99 6.26 -33.22
CA ARG A 88 9.90 7.29 -33.75
C ARG A 88 9.35 8.72 -33.65
N SER A 89 8.32 8.92 -32.80
CA SER A 89 7.69 10.23 -32.63
C SER A 89 8.59 11.17 -31.82
N TYR A 90 8.91 12.34 -32.39
CA TYR A 90 9.59 13.43 -31.68
C TYR A 90 8.62 14.29 -30.84
N ASN A 91 7.32 14.08 -30.99
CA ASN A 91 6.30 14.87 -30.31
C ASN A 91 5.74 14.23 -29.04
N ILE A 92 5.90 12.92 -28.88
CA ILE A 92 5.36 12.18 -27.75
C ILE A 92 6.52 11.51 -27.02
N HIS A 93 6.77 11.97 -25.80
CA HIS A 93 7.81 11.46 -24.92
C HIS A 93 7.17 10.68 -23.79
N GLU A 94 7.64 9.46 -23.56
CA GLU A 94 7.19 8.61 -22.45
C GLU A 94 8.34 8.45 -21.46
N LEU A 95 8.06 8.76 -20.20
CA LEU A 95 8.97 8.61 -19.06
C LEU A 95 8.31 7.72 -18.03
N ASP A 96 9.01 6.71 -17.55
CA ASP A 96 8.64 5.95 -16.37
C ASP A 96 9.34 6.54 -15.15
N ALA A 97 8.57 7.12 -14.23
CA ALA A 97 9.10 7.74 -13.02
C ALA A 97 9.68 6.71 -12.03
N ALA A 98 9.38 5.42 -12.16
CA ALA A 98 10.03 4.40 -11.34
C ALA A 98 11.52 4.26 -11.68
N SER A 99 11.88 4.45 -12.95
CA SER A 99 13.26 4.36 -13.46
C SER A 99 13.97 5.73 -13.53
N ASN A 100 13.21 6.83 -13.65
CA ASN A 100 13.70 8.19 -13.86
C ASN A 100 13.06 9.14 -12.84
N ASN A 101 13.48 9.07 -11.58
CA ASN A 101 12.85 9.80 -10.47
C ASN A 101 13.69 10.97 -9.93
N SER A 102 14.87 11.18 -10.49
CA SER A 102 15.80 12.20 -10.01
C SER A 102 15.42 13.62 -10.47
N VAL A 103 15.98 14.61 -9.81
CA VAL A 103 15.79 16.02 -10.18
C VAL A 103 16.39 16.31 -11.56
N ASP A 104 17.48 15.64 -11.90
CA ASP A 104 18.21 15.89 -13.14
C ASP A 104 17.46 15.28 -14.34
N ASP A 105 16.78 14.14 -14.17
CA ASP A 105 15.89 13.57 -15.19
C ASP A 105 14.76 14.54 -15.53
N ILE A 106 14.14 15.12 -14.48
CA ILE A 106 13.05 16.09 -14.67
C ILE A 106 13.56 17.42 -15.26
N ARG A 107 14.77 17.86 -14.94
CA ARG A 107 15.38 19.03 -15.59
C ARG A 107 15.61 18.80 -17.08
N THR A 108 16.13 17.63 -17.43
CA THR A 108 16.31 17.24 -18.84
C THR A 108 14.96 17.23 -19.59
N LEU A 109 13.90 16.72 -18.95
CA LEU A 109 12.55 16.77 -19.51
C LEU A 109 12.08 18.22 -19.68
N ILE A 110 12.27 19.09 -18.68
CA ILE A 110 11.88 20.51 -18.74
C ILE A 110 12.60 21.25 -19.89
N ASP A 111 13.86 20.95 -20.13
CA ASP A 111 14.58 21.54 -21.26
C ASP A 111 14.03 21.07 -22.62
N GLN A 112 13.59 19.81 -22.71
CA GLN A 112 12.89 19.33 -23.90
C GLN A 112 11.51 19.98 -24.09
N VAL A 113 10.81 20.33 -23.01
CA VAL A 113 9.49 20.99 -23.05
C VAL A 113 9.57 22.34 -23.77
N ARG A 114 10.69 23.07 -23.64
CA ARG A 114 10.90 24.40 -24.26
C ARG A 114 11.00 24.35 -25.78
N ILE A 115 11.34 23.20 -26.33
CA ILE A 115 11.51 23.03 -27.78
C ILE A 115 10.15 22.72 -28.41
N PRO A 116 9.66 23.53 -29.36
CA PRO A 116 8.38 23.30 -30.03
C PRO A 116 8.40 22.01 -30.86
N PRO A 117 7.21 21.41 -31.12
CA PRO A 117 7.12 20.20 -31.93
C PRO A 117 7.52 20.46 -33.40
N PRO A 118 8.29 19.59 -34.03
CA PRO A 118 8.67 19.73 -35.44
C PRO A 118 7.50 19.48 -36.41
N ILE A 119 6.56 18.63 -36.04
CA ILE A 119 5.38 18.24 -36.83
C ILE A 119 4.17 18.19 -35.91
N GLY A 120 3.03 18.80 -36.29
CA GLY A 120 1.80 18.78 -35.48
C GLY A 120 1.67 19.95 -34.53
N LYS A 121 0.70 19.87 -33.61
CA LYS A 121 0.32 21.01 -32.75
C LYS A 121 0.91 20.94 -31.36
N TYR A 122 1.07 19.75 -30.81
CA TYR A 122 1.39 19.56 -29.40
C TYR A 122 2.61 18.66 -29.20
N LYS A 123 3.43 19.00 -28.21
CA LYS A 123 4.46 18.13 -27.66
C LYS A 123 3.94 17.54 -26.35
N VAL A 124 3.78 16.24 -26.31
CA VAL A 124 3.12 15.52 -25.21
C VAL A 124 4.14 14.78 -24.40
N PHE A 125 4.08 14.94 -23.09
CA PHE A 125 4.90 14.26 -22.13
C PHE A 125 4.04 13.35 -21.26
N ILE A 126 4.21 12.05 -21.42
CA ILE A 126 3.55 11.02 -20.61
C ILE A 126 4.51 10.60 -19.51
N ILE A 127 4.14 10.82 -18.25
CA ILE A 127 4.93 10.42 -17.08
C ILE A 127 4.14 9.36 -16.34
N ASP A 128 4.59 8.10 -16.43
CA ASP A 128 3.95 6.98 -15.76
C ASP A 128 4.49 6.82 -14.34
N GLU A 129 3.67 6.28 -13.44
CA GLU A 129 3.90 6.11 -12.00
C GLU A 129 4.49 7.37 -11.33
N VAL A 130 3.91 8.52 -11.65
CA VAL A 130 4.40 9.85 -11.22
C VAL A 130 4.61 9.97 -9.71
N HIS A 131 3.91 9.18 -8.90
CA HIS A 131 4.09 9.15 -7.45
C HIS A 131 5.47 8.66 -7.00
N MET A 132 6.26 8.05 -7.90
CA MET A 132 7.62 7.60 -7.64
C MET A 132 8.66 8.73 -7.74
N LEU A 133 8.29 9.91 -8.26
CA LEU A 133 9.18 11.07 -8.29
C LEU A 133 9.57 11.53 -6.89
N THR A 134 10.81 11.92 -6.71
CA THR A 134 11.27 12.53 -5.46
C THR A 134 10.57 13.87 -5.22
N THR A 135 10.46 14.28 -3.96
CA THR A 135 9.86 15.59 -3.62
C THR A 135 10.60 16.76 -4.29
N ALA A 136 11.91 16.65 -4.43
CA ALA A 136 12.71 17.66 -5.11
C ALA A 136 12.44 17.70 -6.63
N ALA A 137 12.23 16.55 -7.27
CA ALA A 137 11.83 16.43 -8.68
C ALA A 137 10.44 17.03 -8.91
N PHE A 138 9.47 16.74 -8.02
CA PHE A 138 8.15 17.36 -8.05
C PHE A 138 8.24 18.89 -7.97
N ASN A 139 9.01 19.43 -7.04
CA ASN A 139 9.17 20.88 -6.88
C ASN A 139 9.82 21.54 -8.11
N ALA A 140 10.78 20.88 -8.76
CA ALA A 140 11.36 21.37 -10.01
C ALA A 140 10.32 21.40 -11.15
N PHE A 141 9.39 20.44 -11.16
CA PHE A 141 8.36 20.32 -12.19
C PHE A 141 7.19 21.31 -12.02
N LEU A 142 6.89 21.74 -10.77
CA LEU A 142 5.76 22.65 -10.45
C LEU A 142 5.77 23.91 -11.30
N LYS A 143 6.92 24.57 -11.47
CA LYS A 143 7.02 25.80 -12.25
C LYS A 143 6.59 25.61 -13.71
N THR A 144 6.94 24.47 -14.29
CA THR A 144 6.55 24.14 -15.68
C THR A 144 5.06 23.79 -15.81
N LEU A 145 4.46 23.23 -14.74
CA LEU A 145 3.02 22.98 -14.71
C LEU A 145 2.20 24.25 -14.46
N GLU A 146 2.76 25.26 -13.79
CA GLU A 146 2.09 26.55 -13.57
C GLU A 146 2.09 27.41 -14.83
N GLU A 147 3.21 27.46 -15.54
CA GLU A 147 3.38 28.28 -16.74
C GLU A 147 3.91 27.40 -17.91
N PRO A 148 3.11 26.46 -18.42
CA PRO A 148 3.54 25.59 -19.51
C PRO A 148 3.58 26.36 -20.84
N PRO A 149 4.51 26.06 -21.74
CA PRO A 149 4.47 26.54 -23.12
C PRO A 149 3.15 26.08 -23.80
N HIS A 150 2.56 26.90 -24.65
CA HIS A 150 1.28 26.63 -25.31
C HIS A 150 1.24 25.32 -26.11
N HIS A 151 2.40 24.85 -26.57
CA HIS A 151 2.53 23.59 -27.31
C HIS A 151 2.75 22.37 -26.41
N ALA A 152 3.01 22.55 -25.12
CA ALA A 152 3.30 21.45 -24.20
C ALA A 152 2.03 20.94 -23.53
N LEU A 153 1.88 19.62 -23.47
CA LEU A 153 0.81 18.94 -22.79
C LEU A 153 1.37 17.79 -21.95
N PHE A 154 0.95 17.74 -20.68
CA PHE A 154 1.40 16.73 -19.73
C PHE A 154 0.29 15.73 -19.44
N ILE A 155 0.63 14.43 -19.46
CA ILE A 155 -0.26 13.35 -19.05
C ILE A 155 0.47 12.55 -17.96
N LEU A 156 0.08 12.78 -16.74
CA LEU A 156 0.62 12.09 -15.58
C LEU A 156 -0.23 10.86 -15.29
N ALA A 157 0.37 9.72 -15.01
CA ALA A 157 -0.36 8.51 -14.61
C ALA A 157 0.16 8.02 -13.25
N THR A 158 -0.76 7.54 -12.41
CA THR A 158 -0.41 7.02 -11.07
C THR A 158 -1.35 5.91 -10.64
N THR A 159 -0.80 4.94 -9.91
CA THR A 159 -1.57 3.95 -9.18
C THR A 159 -1.98 4.46 -7.79
N GLU A 160 -1.27 5.45 -7.24
CA GLU A 160 -1.43 5.93 -5.89
C GLU A 160 -1.67 7.45 -5.85
N LYS A 161 -2.92 7.85 -6.05
CA LYS A 161 -3.35 9.27 -6.06
C LYS A 161 -2.97 10.00 -4.76
N HIS A 162 -3.05 9.32 -3.62
CA HIS A 162 -2.79 9.90 -2.29
C HIS A 162 -1.32 10.26 -2.06
N LYS A 163 -0.38 9.67 -2.83
CA LYS A 163 1.05 10.00 -2.76
C LYS A 163 1.44 11.20 -3.64
N VAL A 164 0.55 11.64 -4.55
CA VAL A 164 0.80 12.81 -5.39
C VAL A 164 0.54 14.08 -4.59
N LEU A 165 1.45 15.05 -4.70
CA LEU A 165 1.35 16.31 -3.97
C LEU A 165 0.06 17.07 -4.31
N PRO A 166 -0.64 17.66 -3.32
CA PRO A 166 -1.84 18.47 -3.56
C PRO A 166 -1.61 19.64 -4.52
N THR A 167 -0.39 20.18 -4.55
CA THR A 167 0.02 21.23 -5.48
C THR A 167 -0.02 20.81 -6.95
N ILE A 168 0.24 19.53 -7.24
CA ILE A 168 0.10 18.94 -8.58
C ILE A 168 -1.37 18.67 -8.88
N LEU A 169 -2.11 18.09 -7.91
CA LEU A 169 -3.53 17.77 -8.07
C LEU A 169 -4.36 19.00 -8.46
N SER A 170 -4.06 20.16 -7.88
CA SER A 170 -4.78 21.41 -8.15
C SER A 170 -4.53 22.00 -9.56
N ARG A 171 -3.50 21.53 -10.27
CA ARG A 171 -3.08 22.01 -11.60
C ARG A 171 -3.40 21.04 -12.73
N CYS A 172 -3.87 19.84 -12.39
CA CYS A 172 -4.18 18.80 -13.35
C CYS A 172 -5.69 18.56 -13.45
N GLN A 173 -6.18 18.28 -14.65
CA GLN A 173 -7.49 17.69 -14.82
C GLN A 173 -7.44 16.21 -14.47
N ILE A 174 -8.16 15.82 -13.42
CA ILE A 174 -8.09 14.46 -12.86
C ILE A 174 -9.10 13.55 -13.53
N TYR A 175 -8.65 12.35 -13.91
CA TYR A 175 -9.46 11.26 -14.46
C TYR A 175 -9.23 10.01 -13.64
N ASP A 176 -10.26 9.53 -12.96
CA ASP A 176 -10.21 8.34 -12.12
C ASP A 176 -10.66 7.11 -12.92
N PHE A 177 -9.74 6.20 -13.18
CA PHE A 177 -9.97 4.92 -13.83
C PHE A 177 -10.51 3.92 -12.82
N SER A 178 -11.64 3.31 -13.12
CA SER A 178 -12.23 2.24 -12.30
C SER A 178 -11.62 0.88 -12.62
N ARG A 179 -11.80 -0.08 -11.71
CA ARG A 179 -11.56 -1.49 -12.00
C ARG A 179 -12.50 -1.93 -13.12
N ILE A 180 -12.00 -2.80 -13.98
CA ILE A 180 -12.79 -3.37 -15.08
C ILE A 180 -13.68 -4.45 -14.48
N SER A 181 -14.95 -4.51 -14.88
CA SER A 181 -15.89 -5.53 -14.41
C SER A 181 -15.48 -6.92 -14.90
N ILE A 182 -15.82 -7.96 -14.12
CA ILE A 182 -15.53 -9.35 -14.52
C ILE A 182 -16.18 -9.67 -15.85
N ALA A 183 -17.42 -9.20 -16.08
CA ALA A 183 -18.12 -9.40 -17.33
C ALA A 183 -17.38 -8.82 -18.55
N ASP A 184 -16.93 -7.56 -18.47
CA ASP A 184 -16.16 -6.92 -19.54
C ASP A 184 -14.81 -7.63 -19.76
N MET A 185 -14.18 -8.12 -18.68
CA MET A 185 -12.93 -8.88 -18.80
C MET A 185 -13.13 -10.22 -19.48
N VAL A 186 -14.15 -10.98 -19.10
CA VAL A 186 -14.47 -12.27 -19.70
C VAL A 186 -14.80 -12.09 -21.18
N GLU A 187 -15.60 -11.08 -21.56
CA GLU A 187 -15.90 -10.77 -22.96
C GLU A 187 -14.62 -10.50 -23.76
N HIS A 188 -13.69 -9.71 -23.18
CA HIS A 188 -12.43 -9.43 -23.85
C HIS A 188 -11.51 -10.65 -23.93
N LEU A 189 -11.46 -11.48 -22.89
CA LEU A 189 -10.68 -12.72 -22.90
C LEU A 189 -11.25 -13.73 -23.91
N GLN A 190 -12.56 -13.80 -24.09
CA GLN A 190 -13.21 -14.61 -25.14
C GLN A 190 -12.82 -14.11 -26.53
N TYR A 191 -12.82 -12.78 -26.73
CA TYR A 191 -12.32 -12.20 -27.98
C TYR A 191 -10.86 -12.60 -28.25
N VAL A 192 -9.98 -12.45 -27.25
CA VAL A 192 -8.56 -12.82 -27.38
C VAL A 192 -8.39 -14.31 -27.66
N SER A 193 -9.12 -15.19 -26.94
CA SER A 193 -9.13 -16.64 -27.15
C SER A 193 -9.50 -16.98 -28.60
N SER A 194 -10.54 -16.34 -29.15
CA SER A 194 -10.96 -16.55 -30.53
C SER A 194 -9.91 -16.11 -31.56
N GLN A 195 -9.15 -15.03 -31.28
CA GLN A 195 -8.09 -14.52 -32.16
C GLN A 195 -6.83 -15.40 -32.12
N GLU A 196 -6.54 -16.02 -30.98
CA GLU A 196 -5.39 -16.92 -30.80
C GLU A 196 -5.73 -18.38 -31.20
N GLY A 197 -7.00 -18.69 -31.54
CA GLY A 197 -7.44 -20.05 -31.85
C GLY A 197 -7.41 -21.01 -30.66
N VAL A 198 -7.54 -20.44 -29.44
CA VAL A 198 -7.55 -21.17 -28.17
C VAL A 198 -8.99 -21.50 -27.79
N THR A 199 -9.24 -22.76 -27.39
CA THR A 199 -10.53 -23.17 -26.84
C THR A 199 -10.56 -22.89 -25.33
N ALA A 200 -11.53 -22.11 -24.85
CA ALA A 200 -11.62 -21.75 -23.44
C ALA A 200 -13.05 -21.88 -22.93
N GLU A 201 -13.21 -22.55 -21.78
CA GLU A 201 -14.48 -22.60 -21.07
C GLU A 201 -14.81 -21.23 -20.45
N PRO A 202 -16.08 -20.76 -20.53
CA PRO A 202 -16.46 -19.47 -19.93
C PRO A 202 -16.18 -19.40 -18.42
N GLU A 203 -16.33 -20.52 -17.71
CA GLU A 203 -16.06 -20.62 -16.28
C GLU A 203 -14.57 -20.49 -15.96
N ALA A 204 -13.71 -21.05 -16.81
CA ALA A 204 -12.26 -20.90 -16.73
C ALA A 204 -11.83 -19.42 -16.90
N LEU A 205 -12.39 -18.73 -17.90
CA LEU A 205 -12.13 -17.31 -18.12
C LEU A 205 -12.64 -16.44 -16.97
N ASN A 206 -13.72 -16.83 -16.33
CA ASN A 206 -14.25 -16.15 -15.14
C ASN A 206 -13.26 -16.22 -13.97
N VAL A 207 -12.66 -17.40 -13.72
CA VAL A 207 -11.63 -17.55 -12.68
C VAL A 207 -10.41 -16.67 -12.97
N ILE A 208 -9.97 -16.61 -14.24
CA ILE A 208 -8.86 -15.72 -14.66
C ILE A 208 -9.22 -14.26 -14.38
N ALA A 209 -10.43 -13.83 -14.74
CA ALA A 209 -10.90 -12.47 -14.53
C ALA A 209 -10.99 -12.08 -13.05
N GLN A 210 -11.50 -12.99 -12.20
CA GLN A 210 -11.52 -12.81 -10.75
C GLN A 210 -10.11 -12.67 -10.16
N LYS A 211 -9.18 -13.54 -10.58
CA LYS A 211 -7.79 -13.49 -10.10
C LYS A 211 -7.06 -12.21 -10.49
N ALA A 212 -7.44 -11.60 -11.61
CA ALA A 212 -6.84 -10.36 -12.13
C ALA A 212 -7.32 -9.09 -11.41
N ASP A 213 -8.32 -9.18 -10.54
CA ASP A 213 -8.80 -8.10 -9.66
C ASP A 213 -9.03 -6.77 -10.40
N GLY A 214 -9.68 -6.81 -11.57
CA GLY A 214 -10.01 -5.63 -12.38
C GLY A 214 -8.89 -5.11 -13.27
N GLY A 215 -7.73 -5.77 -13.34
CA GLY A 215 -6.60 -5.39 -14.18
C GLY A 215 -6.50 -6.20 -15.48
N MET A 216 -6.86 -5.64 -16.64
CA MET A 216 -6.79 -6.34 -17.93
C MET A 216 -5.38 -6.83 -18.28
N ARG A 217 -4.34 -6.07 -17.93
CA ARG A 217 -2.96 -6.48 -18.17
C ARG A 217 -2.60 -7.76 -17.41
N ASP A 218 -3.05 -7.86 -16.17
CA ASP A 218 -2.79 -9.01 -15.31
C ASP A 218 -3.65 -10.20 -15.78
N ALA A 219 -4.91 -9.96 -16.20
CA ALA A 219 -5.77 -10.98 -16.81
C ALA A 219 -5.15 -11.61 -18.07
N LEU A 220 -4.62 -10.80 -18.98
CA LEU A 220 -3.95 -11.28 -20.19
C LEU A 220 -2.64 -12.02 -19.88
N SER A 221 -1.90 -11.59 -18.84
CA SER A 221 -0.68 -12.29 -18.42
C SER A 221 -0.99 -13.66 -17.82
N ILE A 222 -2.05 -13.75 -17.02
CA ILE A 222 -2.55 -15.02 -16.47
C ILE A 222 -3.07 -15.91 -17.60
N PHE A 223 -3.80 -15.34 -18.56
CA PHE A 223 -4.27 -16.06 -19.74
C PHE A 223 -3.11 -16.71 -20.51
N ASP A 224 -2.05 -15.96 -20.81
CA ASP A 224 -0.86 -16.49 -21.49
C ASP A 224 -0.18 -17.64 -20.71
N GLN A 225 -0.11 -17.51 -19.38
CA GLN A 225 0.43 -18.54 -18.51
C GLN A 225 -0.40 -19.82 -18.61
N VAL A 226 -1.73 -19.71 -18.56
CA VAL A 226 -2.64 -20.85 -18.65
C VAL A 226 -2.62 -21.47 -20.04
N VAL A 227 -2.62 -20.68 -21.11
CA VAL A 227 -2.48 -21.17 -22.51
C VAL A 227 -1.22 -22.01 -22.66
N SER A 228 -0.10 -21.52 -22.12
CA SER A 228 1.19 -22.22 -22.17
C SER A 228 1.16 -23.55 -21.42
N PHE A 229 0.44 -23.60 -20.29
CA PHE A 229 0.30 -24.82 -19.48
C PHE A 229 -0.65 -25.84 -20.14
N THR A 230 -1.75 -25.38 -20.74
CA THR A 230 -2.82 -26.24 -21.28
C THR A 230 -2.65 -26.61 -22.75
N ASN A 231 -1.58 -26.10 -23.39
CA ASN A 231 -1.35 -26.27 -24.81
C ASN A 231 -2.54 -25.87 -25.70
N GLY A 232 -3.27 -24.80 -25.27
CA GLY A 232 -4.36 -24.20 -26.04
C GLY A 232 -5.77 -24.70 -25.75
N ASN A 233 -5.97 -25.58 -24.76
CA ASN A 233 -7.30 -26.01 -24.31
C ASN A 233 -7.52 -25.63 -22.85
N ILE A 234 -8.13 -24.48 -22.61
CA ILE A 234 -8.34 -23.92 -21.27
C ILE A 234 -9.63 -24.49 -20.65
N THR A 235 -9.46 -25.46 -19.75
CA THR A 235 -10.56 -26.00 -18.94
C THR A 235 -10.54 -25.37 -17.54
N TYR A 236 -11.70 -25.39 -16.86
CA TYR A 236 -11.82 -24.90 -15.49
C TYR A 236 -10.81 -25.56 -14.54
N GLN A 237 -10.68 -26.89 -14.59
CA GLN A 237 -9.77 -27.62 -13.72
C GLN A 237 -8.31 -27.26 -13.97
N ALA A 238 -7.89 -27.10 -15.23
CA ALA A 238 -6.53 -26.72 -15.57
C ALA A 238 -6.18 -25.31 -15.08
N VAL A 239 -7.14 -24.38 -15.08
CA VAL A 239 -6.95 -23.03 -14.53
C VAL A 239 -6.77 -23.06 -13.01
N ILE A 240 -7.61 -23.82 -12.31
CA ILE A 240 -7.53 -24.01 -10.86
C ILE A 240 -6.16 -24.56 -10.45
N ASP A 241 -5.73 -25.64 -11.14
CA ASP A 241 -4.45 -26.30 -10.85
C ASP A 241 -3.24 -25.38 -11.15
N ASN A 242 -3.28 -24.65 -12.29
CA ASN A 242 -2.18 -23.77 -12.69
C ASN A 242 -2.05 -22.52 -11.80
N LEU A 243 -3.18 -21.89 -11.46
CA LEU A 243 -3.18 -20.64 -10.68
C LEU A 243 -3.11 -20.89 -9.17
N ASN A 244 -3.04 -22.13 -8.74
CA ASN A 244 -3.10 -22.53 -7.35
C ASN A 244 -4.25 -21.83 -6.60
N VAL A 245 -5.44 -21.84 -7.25
CA VAL A 245 -6.68 -21.33 -6.67
C VAL A 245 -7.39 -22.49 -6.01
N LEU A 246 -7.82 -22.32 -4.77
CA LEU A 246 -8.56 -23.36 -4.08
C LEU A 246 -9.95 -23.49 -4.72
N ASP A 247 -10.29 -24.71 -5.18
CA ASP A 247 -11.58 -25.00 -5.78
C ASP A 247 -12.73 -24.71 -4.80
N TYR A 248 -13.82 -24.14 -5.32
CA TYR A 248 -15.05 -23.90 -4.55
C TYR A 248 -15.57 -25.17 -3.86
N GLU A 249 -15.32 -26.35 -4.43
CA GLU A 249 -15.69 -27.65 -3.84
C GLU A 249 -15.16 -27.83 -2.42
N TYR A 250 -13.92 -27.40 -2.15
CA TYR A 250 -13.35 -27.47 -0.80
C TYR A 250 -14.06 -26.56 0.20
N TYR A 251 -14.46 -25.37 -0.23
CA TYR A 251 -15.22 -24.46 0.61
C TYR A 251 -16.62 -24.99 0.90
N PHE A 252 -17.29 -25.61 -0.08
CA PHE A 252 -18.56 -26.27 0.12
C PHE A 252 -18.44 -27.43 1.12
N ARG A 253 -17.45 -28.32 0.94
CA ARG A 253 -17.18 -29.45 1.86
C ARG A 253 -16.85 -28.96 3.29
N LEU A 254 -16.07 -27.88 3.44
CA LEU A 254 -15.79 -27.28 4.75
C LEU A 254 -17.06 -26.71 5.39
N THR A 255 -17.91 -26.06 4.61
CA THR A 255 -19.17 -25.50 5.10
C THR A 255 -20.14 -26.60 5.54
N ASP A 256 -20.26 -27.69 4.79
CA ASP A 256 -21.06 -28.86 5.18
C ASP A 256 -20.53 -29.49 6.48
N ALA A 257 -19.22 -29.61 6.64
CA ALA A 257 -18.61 -30.12 7.86
C ALA A 257 -18.85 -29.16 9.06
N ILE A 258 -18.84 -27.85 8.83
CA ILE A 258 -19.16 -26.83 9.84
C ILE A 258 -20.64 -26.88 10.21
N LEU A 259 -21.55 -26.95 9.25
CA LEU A 259 -22.99 -27.05 9.48
C LEU A 259 -23.37 -28.28 10.26
N SER A 260 -22.71 -29.41 9.99
CA SER A 260 -22.89 -30.66 10.73
C SER A 260 -22.19 -30.73 12.08
N GLY A 261 -21.39 -29.69 12.43
CA GLY A 261 -20.58 -29.65 13.65
C GLY A 261 -19.44 -30.70 13.67
N ASN A 262 -19.05 -31.23 12.50
CA ASN A 262 -18.07 -32.31 12.39
C ASN A 262 -16.63 -31.76 12.33
N VAL A 263 -16.05 -31.50 13.51
CA VAL A 263 -14.68 -31.02 13.67
C VAL A 263 -13.65 -31.93 12.99
N ARG A 264 -13.83 -33.26 13.11
CA ARG A 264 -12.89 -34.24 12.52
C ARG A 264 -12.82 -34.11 11.00
N ALA A 265 -13.99 -34.02 10.33
CA ALA A 265 -14.05 -33.85 8.89
C ALA A 265 -13.38 -32.53 8.45
N SER A 266 -13.65 -31.40 9.14
CA SER A 266 -13.07 -30.10 8.83
C SER A 266 -11.54 -30.12 8.92
N LEU A 267 -10.96 -30.74 9.95
CA LEU A 267 -9.52 -30.87 10.12
C LEU A 267 -8.87 -31.77 9.06
N LEU A 268 -9.54 -32.84 8.64
CA LEU A 268 -9.06 -33.71 7.56
C LEU A 268 -9.07 -32.99 6.21
N ILE A 269 -10.11 -32.21 5.92
CA ILE A 269 -10.19 -31.40 4.69
C ILE A 269 -9.09 -30.34 4.71
N LEU A 270 -8.86 -29.64 5.85
CA LEU A 270 -7.76 -28.70 5.98
C LEU A 270 -6.40 -29.36 5.70
N ASN A 271 -6.17 -30.56 6.26
CA ASN A 271 -4.92 -31.29 6.04
C ASN A 271 -4.76 -31.72 4.56
N GLU A 272 -5.85 -32.09 3.87
CA GLU A 272 -5.86 -32.38 2.43
C GLU A 272 -5.44 -31.14 1.62
N ILE A 273 -6.01 -29.96 1.94
CA ILE A 273 -5.72 -28.69 1.25
C ILE A 273 -4.25 -28.28 1.48
N LEU A 274 -3.78 -28.33 2.73
CA LEU A 274 -2.37 -28.01 3.07
C LEU A 274 -1.41 -29.01 2.40
N GLY A 275 -1.77 -30.29 2.31
CA GLY A 275 -0.99 -31.33 1.62
C GLY A 275 -0.86 -31.10 0.11
N LYS A 276 -1.77 -30.37 -0.51
CA LYS A 276 -1.69 -29.90 -1.91
C LYS A 276 -0.83 -28.65 -2.10
N GLY A 277 -0.27 -28.09 -1.00
CA GLY A 277 0.62 -26.93 -1.06
C GLY A 277 -0.06 -25.57 -1.02
N PHE A 278 -1.36 -25.49 -0.70
CA PHE A 278 -2.04 -24.20 -0.54
C PHE A 278 -1.58 -23.47 0.73
N ASP A 279 -1.40 -22.14 0.62
CA ASP A 279 -1.09 -21.32 1.79
C ASP A 279 -2.32 -21.16 2.70
N GLY A 280 -2.11 -21.33 3.99
CA GLY A 280 -3.18 -21.24 4.98
C GLY A 280 -3.84 -19.87 5.05
N GLN A 281 -3.14 -18.77 4.74
CA GLN A 281 -3.74 -17.44 4.67
C GLN A 281 -4.76 -17.38 3.55
N ASN A 282 -4.45 -17.92 2.37
CA ASN A 282 -5.36 -17.97 1.23
C ASN A 282 -6.61 -18.82 1.53
N ILE A 283 -6.44 -19.90 2.32
CA ILE A 283 -7.57 -20.77 2.71
C ILE A 283 -8.56 -19.98 3.57
N ILE A 284 -8.08 -19.27 4.60
CA ILE A 284 -8.98 -18.56 5.52
C ILE A 284 -9.61 -17.33 4.89
N THR A 285 -8.86 -16.57 4.09
CA THR A 285 -9.38 -15.43 3.34
C THR A 285 -10.43 -15.87 2.31
N GLY A 286 -10.19 -16.98 1.61
CA GLY A 286 -11.14 -17.55 0.69
C GLY A 286 -12.39 -18.11 1.40
N LEU A 287 -12.25 -18.70 2.58
CA LEU A 287 -13.37 -19.17 3.39
C LEU A 287 -14.24 -18.00 3.89
N ALA A 288 -13.62 -16.89 4.30
CA ALA A 288 -14.34 -15.66 4.66
C ALA A 288 -15.13 -15.11 3.46
N GLY A 289 -14.49 -15.08 2.27
CA GLY A 289 -15.16 -14.73 1.01
C GLY A 289 -16.34 -15.65 0.70
N HIS A 290 -16.17 -16.96 0.86
CA HIS A 290 -17.22 -17.96 0.64
C HIS A 290 -18.43 -17.73 1.56
N PHE A 291 -18.23 -17.46 2.86
CA PHE A 291 -19.33 -17.13 3.77
C PHE A 291 -20.04 -15.82 3.41
N ARG A 292 -19.29 -14.81 2.97
CA ARG A 292 -19.88 -13.56 2.45
C ARG A 292 -20.74 -13.85 1.22
N ASP A 293 -20.26 -14.69 0.30
CA ASP A 293 -20.97 -15.03 -0.92
C ASP A 293 -22.24 -15.85 -0.65
N LEU A 294 -22.21 -16.75 0.33
CA LEU A 294 -23.42 -17.42 0.84
C LEU A 294 -24.45 -16.42 1.38
N LEU A 295 -23.99 -15.41 2.13
CA LEU A 295 -24.87 -14.37 2.66
C LEU A 295 -25.51 -13.53 1.55
N VAL A 296 -24.73 -13.15 0.53
CA VAL A 296 -25.17 -12.39 -0.64
C VAL A 296 -26.16 -13.20 -1.50
N CYS A 297 -25.98 -14.51 -1.59
CA CYS A 297 -26.85 -15.38 -2.41
C CYS A 297 -28.21 -15.69 -1.78
N ARG A 298 -28.47 -15.28 -0.54
CA ARG A 298 -29.77 -15.49 0.13
C ARG A 298 -30.88 -14.62 -0.40
N ASP A 299 -30.58 -13.40 -0.79
CA ASP A 299 -31.55 -12.41 -1.27
C ASP A 299 -31.35 -12.19 -2.78
N GLU A 300 -32.46 -12.24 -3.54
CA GLU A 300 -32.41 -11.99 -4.98
C GLU A 300 -31.94 -10.58 -5.34
N SER A 301 -32.19 -9.60 -4.47
CA SER A 301 -31.77 -8.23 -4.69
C SER A 301 -30.23 -8.06 -4.62
N THR A 302 -29.56 -8.89 -3.84
CA THR A 302 -28.10 -8.85 -3.65
C THR A 302 -27.34 -9.75 -4.62
N LEU A 303 -28.01 -10.58 -5.40
CA LEU A 303 -27.39 -11.47 -6.41
C LEU A 303 -26.59 -10.71 -7.48
N VAL A 304 -26.89 -9.42 -7.70
CA VAL A 304 -26.12 -8.54 -8.59
C VAL A 304 -24.68 -8.36 -8.11
N LEU A 305 -24.43 -8.51 -6.82
CA LEU A 305 -23.10 -8.40 -6.19
C LEU A 305 -22.28 -9.70 -6.30
N PHE A 306 -22.88 -10.78 -6.82
CA PHE A 306 -22.26 -12.08 -6.92
C PHE A 306 -21.80 -12.37 -8.36
N GLU A 307 -20.49 -12.21 -8.57
CA GLU A 307 -19.84 -12.24 -9.88
C GLU A 307 -19.19 -13.60 -10.16
N VAL A 308 -19.98 -14.69 -10.21
CA VAL A 308 -19.51 -16.08 -10.49
C VAL A 308 -20.30 -16.71 -11.64
N GLY A 309 -19.74 -17.79 -12.20
CA GLY A 309 -20.39 -18.57 -13.24
C GLY A 309 -21.77 -19.13 -12.83
N ALA A 310 -22.62 -19.38 -13.82
CA ALA A 310 -24.03 -19.75 -13.59
C ALA A 310 -24.18 -21.03 -12.79
N SER A 311 -23.37 -22.07 -13.06
CA SER A 311 -23.42 -23.37 -12.38
C SER A 311 -23.05 -23.27 -10.89
N ILE A 312 -22.01 -22.51 -10.58
CA ILE A 312 -21.55 -22.28 -9.21
C ILE A 312 -22.59 -21.45 -8.45
N ARG A 313 -23.24 -20.49 -9.10
CA ARG A 313 -24.28 -19.63 -8.51
C ARG A 313 -25.47 -20.45 -7.98
N GLU A 314 -25.94 -21.44 -8.74
CA GLU A 314 -27.07 -22.29 -8.29
C GLU A 314 -26.67 -23.08 -7.03
N ARG A 315 -25.47 -23.62 -6.97
CA ARG A 315 -24.96 -24.31 -5.77
C ARG A 315 -24.90 -23.41 -4.53
N TYR A 316 -24.43 -22.16 -4.71
CA TYR A 316 -24.44 -21.18 -3.63
C TYR A 316 -25.86 -20.87 -3.14
N LYS A 317 -26.84 -20.75 -4.03
CA LYS A 317 -28.24 -20.52 -3.67
C LYS A 317 -28.82 -21.69 -2.86
N GLU A 318 -28.50 -22.93 -3.22
CA GLU A 318 -28.96 -24.10 -2.47
C GLU A 318 -28.35 -24.15 -1.08
N MET A 319 -27.04 -23.99 -0.98
CA MET A 319 -26.34 -24.00 0.33
C MET A 319 -26.75 -22.82 1.21
N ALA A 320 -26.95 -21.65 0.64
CA ALA A 320 -27.38 -20.45 1.38
C ALA A 320 -28.71 -20.64 2.11
N LYS A 321 -29.65 -21.48 1.56
CA LYS A 321 -30.91 -21.81 2.22
C LYS A 321 -30.71 -22.59 3.53
N HIS A 322 -29.61 -23.33 3.64
CA HIS A 322 -29.31 -24.15 4.80
C HIS A 322 -28.46 -23.41 5.85
N CYS A 323 -27.91 -22.26 5.51
CA CYS A 323 -27.02 -21.47 6.39
C CYS A 323 -27.82 -20.37 7.12
N PRO A 324 -27.90 -20.37 8.46
CA PRO A 324 -28.50 -19.26 9.23
C PRO A 324 -27.65 -17.98 9.14
N ASP A 325 -28.30 -16.80 9.06
CA ASP A 325 -27.58 -15.50 8.97
C ASP A 325 -26.64 -15.27 10.13
N GLN A 326 -27.10 -15.56 11.35
CA GLN A 326 -26.29 -15.38 12.55
C GLN A 326 -25.01 -16.23 12.54
N LEU A 327 -25.09 -17.43 11.95
CA LEU A 327 -23.92 -18.30 11.78
C LEU A 327 -22.95 -17.68 10.76
N LEU A 328 -23.45 -17.21 9.62
CA LEU A 328 -22.61 -16.60 8.58
C LEU A 328 -21.90 -15.34 9.09
N PHE A 329 -22.59 -14.45 9.83
CA PHE A 329 -21.95 -13.27 10.42
C PHE A 329 -20.82 -13.64 11.38
N LYS A 330 -21.06 -14.57 12.30
CA LYS A 330 -20.04 -15.03 13.24
C LYS A 330 -18.89 -15.77 12.54
N ALA A 331 -19.20 -16.53 11.49
CA ALA A 331 -18.20 -17.23 10.71
C ALA A 331 -17.25 -16.25 9.97
N ILE A 332 -17.80 -15.19 9.38
CA ILE A 332 -17.00 -14.13 8.75
C ILE A 332 -16.13 -13.42 9.80
N GLU A 333 -16.68 -13.10 10.97
CA GLU A 333 -15.94 -12.46 12.06
C GLU A 333 -14.75 -13.31 12.54
N LEU A 334 -14.97 -14.62 12.77
CA LEU A 334 -13.92 -15.55 13.19
C LEU A 334 -12.86 -15.73 12.10
N ALA A 335 -13.27 -15.87 10.84
CA ALA A 335 -12.34 -15.99 9.73
C ALA A 335 -11.49 -14.72 9.54
N ASN A 336 -12.10 -13.53 9.66
CA ASN A 336 -11.40 -12.26 9.59
C ASN A 336 -10.42 -12.08 10.77
N THR A 337 -10.81 -12.47 11.98
CA THR A 337 -9.94 -12.44 13.16
C THR A 337 -8.74 -13.37 12.98
N CYS A 338 -8.94 -14.54 12.39
CA CYS A 338 -7.87 -15.47 12.06
C CYS A 338 -6.89 -14.87 11.04
N ASP A 339 -7.39 -14.25 9.96
CA ASP A 339 -6.56 -13.63 8.92
C ASP A 339 -5.70 -12.49 9.49
N LEU A 340 -6.28 -11.61 10.30
CA LEU A 340 -5.56 -10.52 10.97
C LEU A 340 -4.42 -11.04 11.87
N ASN A 341 -4.65 -12.13 12.59
CA ASN A 341 -3.68 -12.73 13.50
C ASN A 341 -2.69 -13.69 12.80
N TYR A 342 -2.94 -14.07 11.54
CA TYR A 342 -2.18 -15.10 10.83
C TYR A 342 -0.70 -14.78 10.73
N ARG A 343 -0.35 -13.51 10.41
CA ARG A 343 1.04 -13.06 10.28
C ARG A 343 1.77 -13.00 11.62
N ALA A 344 1.07 -12.66 12.69
CA ALA A 344 1.63 -12.53 14.04
C ALA A 344 1.79 -13.89 14.74
N SER A 345 1.05 -14.92 14.31
CA SER A 345 1.08 -16.24 14.92
C SER A 345 2.38 -17.01 14.61
N ARG A 346 3.01 -17.56 15.64
CA ARG A 346 4.16 -18.47 15.49
C ARG A 346 3.75 -19.84 14.93
N ASN A 347 2.56 -20.33 15.29
CA ASN A 347 2.04 -21.61 14.81
C ASN A 347 0.77 -21.36 13.96
N LYS A 348 1.01 -21.08 12.68
CA LYS A 348 -0.04 -20.77 11.70
C LYS A 348 -1.04 -21.91 11.54
N ARG A 349 -0.56 -23.17 11.53
CA ARG A 349 -1.41 -24.34 11.39
C ARG A 349 -2.38 -24.48 12.56
N LEU A 350 -1.89 -24.37 13.80
CA LEU A 350 -2.72 -24.44 14.99
C LEU A 350 -3.81 -23.34 15.01
N LEU A 351 -3.46 -22.13 14.55
CA LEU A 351 -4.43 -21.03 14.46
C LEU A 351 -5.59 -21.37 13.51
N LEU A 352 -5.30 -21.95 12.34
CA LEU A 352 -6.32 -22.40 11.39
C LEU A 352 -7.19 -23.52 11.98
N GLU A 353 -6.56 -24.52 12.60
CA GLU A 353 -7.25 -25.65 13.23
C GLU A 353 -8.20 -25.16 14.35
N LEU A 354 -7.73 -24.23 15.20
CA LEU A 354 -8.56 -23.61 16.25
C LEU A 354 -9.75 -22.85 15.67
N THR A 355 -9.54 -22.08 14.60
CA THR A 355 -10.61 -21.34 13.94
C THR A 355 -11.66 -22.27 13.37
N LEU A 356 -11.27 -23.37 12.71
CA LEU A 356 -12.22 -24.37 12.20
C LEU A 356 -12.99 -25.08 13.33
N ILE A 357 -12.33 -25.37 14.45
CA ILE A 357 -12.98 -25.95 15.63
C ILE A 357 -14.03 -24.96 16.16
N GLN A 358 -13.70 -23.69 16.30
CA GLN A 358 -14.64 -22.65 16.77
C GLN A 358 -15.83 -22.51 15.80
N LEU A 359 -15.58 -22.53 14.47
CA LEU A 359 -16.64 -22.50 13.45
C LEU A 359 -17.61 -23.68 13.60
N CYS A 360 -17.10 -24.89 13.80
CA CYS A 360 -17.93 -26.07 14.02
C CYS A 360 -18.73 -26.00 15.34
N GLN A 361 -18.21 -25.34 16.38
CA GLN A 361 -18.92 -25.17 17.65
C GLN A 361 -20.09 -24.20 17.57
N LEU A 362 -20.05 -23.20 16.64
CA LEU A 362 -21.16 -22.28 16.45
C LEU A 362 -22.50 -22.97 16.18
N THR A 363 -22.48 -24.10 15.48
CA THR A 363 -23.67 -24.86 15.15
C THR A 363 -24.18 -25.71 16.32
N GLN A 364 -23.27 -26.19 17.19
CA GLN A 364 -23.62 -26.99 18.37
C GLN A 364 -24.31 -26.12 19.46
N VAL A 365 -23.79 -24.91 19.69
CA VAL A 365 -24.39 -23.98 20.66
C VAL A 365 -25.82 -23.57 20.25
N ALA A 366 -26.06 -23.35 18.96
CA ALA A 366 -27.39 -23.04 18.44
C ALA A 366 -28.39 -24.22 18.56
N ALA A 367 -27.90 -25.45 18.57
CA ALA A 367 -28.73 -26.64 18.78
C ALA A 367 -29.06 -26.86 20.26
N ASP A 368 -28.13 -26.53 21.17
CA ASP A 368 -28.37 -26.65 22.63
C ASP A 368 -29.28 -25.55 23.16
N ASP A 369 -29.22 -24.33 22.62
CA ASP A 369 -30.17 -23.26 22.98
C ASP A 369 -31.59 -23.60 22.49
N LYS A 370 -31.77 -24.24 21.33
CA LYS A 370 -33.08 -24.76 20.91
C LYS A 370 -33.59 -25.90 21.78
N LYS A 371 -32.71 -26.75 22.31
CA LYS A 371 -33.09 -27.80 23.27
C LYS A 371 -33.47 -27.23 24.62
N LYS A 372 -32.81 -26.16 25.08
CA LYS A 372 -33.18 -25.46 26.34
C LYS A 372 -34.52 -24.71 26.25
N ALA A 373 -34.88 -24.20 25.05
CA ALA A 373 -36.16 -23.54 24.82
C ALA A 373 -37.36 -24.50 24.72
N LEU A 374 -37.12 -25.83 24.56
CA LEU A 374 -38.16 -26.86 24.49
C LEU A 374 -38.46 -27.53 25.83
N ILE A 375 -37.84 -27.11 26.94
CA ILE A 375 -38.22 -27.57 28.27
C ILE A 375 -39.15 -26.52 28.85
N GLU A 376 -40.42 -26.52 28.47
CA GLU A 376 -41.48 -25.85 29.20
C GLU A 376 -41.61 -26.51 30.59
N PRO A 377 -41.75 -25.71 31.69
CA PRO A 377 -42.00 -26.26 33.02
C PRO A 377 -43.38 -26.85 33.04
N ILE A 378 -43.47 -28.14 33.24
CA ILE A 378 -44.72 -28.87 33.49
C ILE A 378 -45.34 -28.23 34.76
N ALA A 379 -46.46 -27.58 34.56
CA ALA A 379 -47.29 -27.02 35.61
C ALA A 379 -47.82 -28.10 36.53
N GLY A 380 -47.76 -27.81 37.77
CA GLY A 380 -47.96 -28.61 38.95
C GLY A 380 -49.13 -29.56 39.11
N THR A 381 -48.90 -30.47 39.98
CA THR A 381 -49.92 -30.98 40.89
C THR A 381 -49.28 -31.20 42.27
N ASN A 382 -49.80 -30.47 43.28
CA ASN A 382 -49.59 -30.77 44.67
C ASN A 382 -50.31 -32.08 45.05
N PRO A 383 -49.78 -32.90 45.96
CA PRO A 383 -50.46 -32.96 47.24
C PRO A 383 -49.54 -33.10 48.47
N SER A 384 -49.95 -32.32 49.47
CA SER A 384 -49.97 -32.49 50.94
C SER A 384 -49.09 -33.51 51.67
N SER A 385 -48.43 -32.98 52.68
CA SER A 385 -48.26 -33.41 54.08
C SER A 385 -47.59 -34.75 54.42
N GLN A 386 -46.47 -34.69 55.10
CA GLN A 386 -46.36 -35.05 56.51
C GLN A 386 -44.92 -34.79 57.04
N ALA A 387 -44.92 -34.27 58.27
CA ALA A 387 -43.78 -33.90 59.11
C ALA A 387 -42.99 -35.12 59.57
N VAL A 388 -41.70 -34.96 59.88
CA VAL A 388 -41.09 -35.25 61.21
C VAL A 388 -39.62 -34.81 61.21
N ASN A 389 -39.33 -33.85 61.98
CA ASN A 389 -38.41 -33.63 63.09
C ASN A 389 -36.91 -33.99 62.98
N SER A 390 -36.12 -33.03 63.33
CA SER A 390 -34.98 -32.98 64.24
C SER A 390 -33.61 -32.61 63.65
N GLY A 391 -33.10 -31.51 64.25
CA GLY A 391 -31.66 -31.34 64.34
C GLY A 391 -31.09 -29.95 63.94
N LYS A 392 -31.27 -28.97 64.80
CA LYS A 392 -30.53 -27.69 64.90
C LYS A 392 -29.26 -27.96 65.74
N PRO A 393 -28.25 -27.10 65.95
CA PRO A 393 -27.99 -25.76 65.43
C PRO A 393 -26.47 -25.48 65.11
N GLN A 394 -26.15 -24.36 64.53
CA GLN A 394 -25.33 -23.27 65.09
C GLN A 394 -24.92 -22.23 64.06
N GLN A 395 -25.38 -21.02 64.33
CA GLN A 395 -24.90 -19.72 63.89
C GLN A 395 -24.02 -19.12 65.04
N PRO A 396 -23.46 -17.90 64.96
CA PRO A 396 -22.95 -17.00 63.95
C PRO A 396 -21.53 -16.43 64.36
N PRO A 397 -21.00 -15.28 63.97
CA PRO A 397 -21.59 -13.95 64.25
C PRO A 397 -21.45 -12.86 63.15
N GLN A 398 -22.31 -11.92 63.31
CA GLN A 398 -22.61 -10.64 62.70
C GLN A 398 -21.50 -9.56 62.80
N ALA A 399 -21.39 -8.71 61.78
CA ALA A 399 -21.76 -7.30 61.61
C ALA A 399 -20.92 -6.23 62.37
N PRO A 400 -20.80 -4.97 61.94
CA PRO A 400 -21.96 -4.07 61.85
C PRO A 400 -21.99 -3.11 60.64
N SER A 401 -23.18 -2.71 60.37
CA SER A 401 -23.70 -1.60 59.58
C SER A 401 -23.47 -0.21 60.20
N VAL A 402 -23.36 0.83 59.36
CA VAL A 402 -23.89 2.18 59.70
C VAL A 402 -24.50 2.81 58.44
N THR A 403 -25.78 3.06 58.53
CA THR A 403 -26.71 4.04 57.96
C THR A 403 -26.09 5.42 57.69
N ALA A 404 -26.54 6.31 56.81
CA ALA A 404 -27.79 6.77 56.23
C ALA A 404 -27.38 7.96 55.32
N ALA A 405 -28.05 8.49 54.42
CA ALA A 405 -29.34 8.85 54.02
C ALA A 405 -29.28 9.79 52.81
N ALA A 406 -30.19 9.59 51.92
CA ALA A 406 -31.07 10.50 51.22
C ALA A 406 -30.55 11.72 50.43
N GLY A 407 -31.02 11.84 49.18
CA GLY A 407 -31.24 13.10 48.50
C GLY A 407 -31.13 13.06 46.98
N ALA A 408 -32.16 12.61 46.29
CA ALA A 408 -32.47 13.12 44.95
C ALA A 408 -33.31 14.40 45.11
N PRO A 409 -33.31 15.35 44.19
CA PRO A 409 -34.20 15.26 43.02
C PRO A 409 -33.73 15.93 41.70
N GLN A 410 -34.25 15.38 40.62
CA GLN A 410 -34.91 15.96 39.44
C GLN A 410 -34.39 17.23 38.73
N VAL A 411 -34.13 17.02 37.44
CA VAL A 411 -34.74 17.67 36.25
C VAL A 411 -34.64 19.20 36.12
N MET A 412 -34.01 19.68 35.06
CA MET A 412 -34.66 20.44 33.99
C MET A 412 -33.70 20.83 32.85
N SER A 413 -34.17 20.55 31.65
CA SER A 413 -33.77 21.11 30.35
C SER A 413 -33.82 22.65 30.35
N THR A 414 -33.00 23.28 29.52
CA THR A 414 -33.45 24.19 28.44
C THR A 414 -32.31 24.99 27.81
N HIS A 415 -32.41 25.07 26.49
CA HIS A 415 -32.11 26.19 25.57
C HIS A 415 -30.69 26.73 25.35
N MET A 416 -30.26 26.53 24.08
CA MET A 416 -29.48 27.54 23.33
C MET A 416 -30.15 28.92 23.36
N PRO A 417 -29.42 30.03 23.22
CA PRO A 417 -29.28 30.59 21.88
C PRO A 417 -27.90 31.24 21.52
N SER A 418 -27.61 31.15 20.24
CA SER A 418 -27.18 32.12 19.24
C SER A 418 -26.38 33.39 19.59
N SER A 419 -25.34 33.55 18.78
CA SER A 419 -24.80 34.80 18.20
C SER A 419 -24.14 35.84 19.11
N VAL A 420 -22.98 36.33 18.67
CA VAL A 420 -22.71 37.71 18.27
C VAL A 420 -21.21 37.90 17.95
N SER A 421 -20.98 38.25 16.70
CA SER A 421 -20.15 39.30 16.08
C SER A 421 -18.65 39.46 16.41
N ALA A 422 -17.93 39.52 15.33
CA ALA A 422 -16.57 40.09 15.15
C ALA A 422 -16.59 41.62 15.23
N PRO A 423 -15.49 42.26 15.51
CA PRO A 423 -15.17 43.59 15.01
C PRO A 423 -13.95 43.65 14.09
N PRO A 424 -13.84 44.74 13.29
CA PRO A 424 -13.10 44.82 12.03
C PRO A 424 -11.68 45.41 12.18
N PRO A 425 -10.95 45.55 11.03
CA PRO A 425 -9.51 45.78 11.00
C PRO A 425 -9.12 47.26 11.06
N SER A 426 -7.91 47.56 11.55
CA SER A 426 -7.31 48.88 11.42
C SER A 426 -6.03 48.85 10.59
N THR A 427 -6.13 49.52 9.52
CA THR A 427 -5.25 50.42 8.71
C THR A 427 -3.73 50.37 8.92
N ALA A 428 -3.10 50.28 7.73
CA ALA A 428 -1.71 50.51 7.40
C ALA A 428 -1.23 51.96 7.70
N PRO A 429 0.10 52.23 7.60
CA PRO A 429 0.58 52.80 6.34
C PRO A 429 1.96 52.29 5.84
N ASN A 430 2.05 52.26 4.52
CA ASN A 430 3.30 52.29 3.74
C ASN A 430 3.93 53.69 3.80
N PRO A 431 5.25 53.91 3.68
CA PRO A 431 5.78 54.13 2.34
C PRO A 431 7.28 53.80 2.08
N ALA A 432 7.58 53.80 0.83
CA ALA A 432 8.75 54.30 0.11
C ALA A 432 9.67 53.30 -0.61
N ARG A 433 9.47 53.35 -1.89
CA ARG A 433 10.34 53.10 -3.04
C ARG A 433 11.78 53.56 -2.84
N ARG A 434 12.78 52.71 -3.13
CA ARG A 434 14.04 53.15 -3.73
C ARG A 434 14.58 52.17 -4.75
N THR A 435 14.94 52.72 -5.84
CA THR A 435 15.40 52.32 -7.15
C THR A 435 16.61 51.38 -7.21
N ALA A 436 16.57 50.53 -8.20
CA ALA A 436 17.65 49.65 -8.68
C ALA A 436 18.71 50.39 -9.50
N ARG A 437 19.92 49.89 -9.48
CA ARG A 437 20.91 50.04 -10.56
C ARG A 437 21.66 48.73 -10.76
N PRO A 438 21.93 48.33 -12.02
CA PRO A 438 22.58 47.06 -12.35
C PRO A 438 24.10 47.23 -12.43
N MET A 439 24.87 46.20 -12.03
CA MET A 439 26.27 46.04 -12.41
C MET A 439 26.47 44.68 -13.04
N GLY A 440 26.92 44.70 -14.29
CA GLY A 440 27.35 43.56 -15.06
C GLY A 440 28.67 43.01 -14.55
N ILE A 441 28.86 41.72 -14.74
CA ILE A 441 30.11 41.01 -14.49
C ILE A 441 30.54 40.27 -15.75
N SER A 442 31.79 40.55 -16.09
CA SER A 442 32.59 40.03 -17.18
C SER A 442 33.00 38.59 -16.97
N MET A 443 32.89 37.80 -18.03
CA MET A 443 33.54 36.49 -18.13
C MET A 443 35.05 36.63 -18.29
N LYS A 444 35.80 35.81 -17.53
CA LYS A 444 37.06 35.13 -17.88
C LYS A 444 37.58 34.38 -16.66
N GLU A 445 37.61 33.10 -16.69
CA GLU A 445 38.77 32.21 -16.81
C GLU A 445 38.39 30.76 -16.51
N ILE A 446 38.64 29.93 -17.47
CA ILE A 446 38.57 28.46 -17.41
C ILE A 446 39.94 27.97 -16.92
N GLY A 447 39.95 27.04 -15.96
CA GLY A 447 41.17 26.32 -15.62
C GLY A 447 41.08 25.41 -14.39
N VAL A 448 40.90 24.13 -14.65
CA VAL A 448 41.45 22.95 -13.95
C VAL A 448 41.14 22.67 -12.47
N GLU A 449 40.52 21.56 -12.27
CA GLU A 449 40.09 20.92 -11.03
C GLU A 449 41.19 20.48 -10.06
N LYS A 450 40.84 20.54 -8.77
CA LYS A 450 41.16 19.50 -7.75
C LYS A 450 40.13 19.57 -6.62
N PRO A 451 39.77 18.45 -5.96
CA PRO A 451 38.58 18.40 -5.11
C PRO A 451 38.77 19.13 -3.80
N LYS A 452 37.87 20.07 -3.52
CA LYS A 452 37.83 20.80 -2.23
C LYS A 452 36.70 20.26 -1.36
N GLN A 453 37.09 19.87 -0.18
CA GLN A 453 36.23 19.62 0.97
C GLN A 453 35.28 20.81 1.19
N GLN A 454 33.99 20.52 1.25
CA GLN A 454 32.98 21.54 1.53
C GLN A 454 32.97 21.87 3.02
N THR A 455 33.49 23.08 3.31
CA THR A 455 33.30 23.76 4.59
C THR A 455 32.02 24.59 4.47
N VAL A 456 31.01 24.27 5.28
CA VAL A 456 29.75 25.01 5.36
C VAL A 456 30.04 26.37 6.00
N GLN A 457 29.92 27.46 5.24
CA GLN A 457 29.97 28.82 5.75
C GLN A 457 28.63 29.19 6.41
N GLN A 458 28.74 29.63 7.67
CA GLN A 458 27.64 30.06 8.53
C GLN A 458 27.23 31.51 8.21
N ALA A 459 25.92 31.75 8.27
CA ALA A 459 25.37 33.12 8.36
C ALA A 459 25.65 33.68 9.77
N THR A 460 26.37 34.75 9.82
CA THR A 460 26.72 35.49 11.05
C THR A 460 25.55 36.36 11.50
N THR A 461 24.90 35.97 12.60
CA THR A 461 24.16 36.88 13.47
C THR A 461 25.09 37.28 14.63
N ASN A 462 25.26 38.59 14.86
CA ASN A 462 26.02 39.16 15.96
C ASN A 462 25.47 38.73 17.33
N VAL A 463 26.01 37.66 17.89
CA VAL A 463 25.85 37.29 19.30
C VAL A 463 27.22 37.49 19.95
N LYS A 464 27.28 38.18 21.10
CA LYS A 464 28.51 38.33 21.90
C LYS A 464 29.11 36.95 22.12
N GLU A 465 30.35 36.74 21.65
CA GLU A 465 31.07 35.48 21.84
C GLU A 465 31.30 35.25 23.33
N VAL A 466 30.55 34.31 23.88
CA VAL A 466 30.83 33.81 25.24
C VAL A 466 31.60 32.50 25.06
N VAL A 467 32.82 32.45 25.55
CA VAL A 467 33.71 31.28 25.48
C VAL A 467 34.08 30.90 26.91
N THR A 468 33.34 29.95 27.46
CA THR A 468 33.69 29.30 28.74
C THR A 468 34.41 27.97 28.46
N PRO A 469 35.55 27.71 29.14
CA PRO A 469 36.20 26.40 29.04
C PRO A 469 35.31 25.34 29.69
N PHE A 470 35.22 24.15 29.09
CA PHE A 470 34.44 23.01 29.60
C PHE A 470 35.25 21.71 29.43
N ASP A 471 34.96 20.74 30.29
CA ASP A 471 35.61 19.44 30.30
C ASP A 471 34.88 18.43 29.45
N ASN A 472 35.60 17.34 29.10
CA ASN A 472 35.00 16.22 28.35
C ASN A 472 33.79 15.60 29.05
N ASP A 473 33.83 15.50 30.39
CA ASP A 473 32.74 14.94 31.19
C ASP A 473 31.48 15.82 31.14
N SER A 474 31.63 17.14 31.08
CA SER A 474 30.55 18.08 30.90
C SER A 474 29.92 17.95 29.49
N LEU A 475 30.76 17.77 28.47
CA LEU A 475 30.30 17.52 27.08
C LEU A 475 29.49 16.21 26.96
N VAL A 476 30.01 15.12 27.55
CA VAL A 476 29.32 13.81 27.53
C VAL A 476 27.99 13.88 28.29
N ARG A 477 27.95 14.60 29.41
CA ARG A 477 26.70 14.77 30.18
C ARG A 477 25.62 15.51 29.38
N GLU A 478 25.99 16.63 28.73
CA GLU A 478 25.04 17.38 27.93
C GLU A 478 24.64 16.65 26.62
N TRP A 479 25.52 15.83 26.08
CA TRP A 479 25.22 14.93 24.98
C TRP A 479 24.17 13.88 25.37
N ASP A 480 24.31 13.28 26.56
CA ASP A 480 23.34 12.30 27.08
C ASP A 480 22.01 12.96 27.45
N ASN A 481 22.04 14.17 28.00
CA ASN A 481 20.84 14.97 28.26
C ASN A 481 20.06 15.24 26.97
N TYR A 482 20.75 15.61 25.89
CA TYR A 482 20.10 15.80 24.59
C TYR A 482 19.53 14.49 24.04
N ALA A 483 20.27 13.39 24.12
CA ALA A 483 19.79 12.07 23.70
C ALA A 483 18.53 11.64 24.47
N ALA A 484 18.39 12.00 25.74
CA ALA A 484 17.21 11.73 26.55
C ALA A 484 15.96 12.52 26.09
N THR A 485 16.14 13.72 25.55
CA THR A 485 15.03 14.56 25.04
C THR A 485 14.46 14.11 23.71
N ILE A 486 15.12 13.18 23.01
CA ILE A 486 14.69 12.69 21.69
C ILE A 486 13.77 11.48 21.84
N ASP A 487 12.44 11.69 21.76
CA ASP A 487 11.47 10.57 21.84
C ASP A 487 11.06 10.02 20.46
N LYS A 488 11.08 10.85 19.41
CA LYS A 488 10.56 10.47 18.08
C LYS A 488 11.58 9.87 17.11
N LYS A 489 12.89 10.01 17.35
CA LYS A 489 13.96 9.53 16.45
C LYS A 489 14.79 8.46 17.14
N VAL A 490 14.23 7.25 17.24
CA VAL A 490 14.85 6.12 17.95
C VAL A 490 16.24 5.78 17.44
N TYR A 491 16.47 5.87 16.12
CA TYR A 491 17.77 5.58 15.50
C TYR A 491 18.84 6.59 15.95
N LEU A 492 18.56 7.90 15.90
CA LEU A 492 19.46 8.95 16.37
C LEU A 492 19.77 8.82 17.87
N LYS A 493 18.74 8.54 18.70
CA LYS A 493 18.89 8.30 20.14
C LYS A 493 19.86 7.16 20.43
N ASN A 494 19.69 6.03 19.76
CA ASN A 494 20.56 4.86 19.91
C ASN A 494 21.99 5.15 19.43
N THR A 495 22.16 5.89 18.32
CA THR A 495 23.47 6.31 17.82
C THR A 495 24.18 7.20 18.84
N MET A 496 23.50 8.16 19.45
CA MET A 496 24.06 9.08 20.45
C MET A 496 24.42 8.36 21.76
N ILE A 497 23.64 7.36 22.18
CA ILE A 497 23.94 6.56 23.38
C ILE A 497 25.19 5.71 23.16
N ASN A 498 25.34 5.10 21.99
CA ASN A 498 26.43 4.16 21.69
C ASN A 498 27.72 4.87 21.25
N CYS A 499 27.62 6.06 20.62
CA CYS A 499 28.76 6.83 20.12
C CYS A 499 28.94 8.09 20.96
N LYS A 500 29.86 8.04 21.94
CA LYS A 500 30.14 9.17 22.83
C LYS A 500 31.11 10.17 22.20
N PRO A 501 30.91 11.49 22.43
CA PRO A 501 31.82 12.51 21.95
C PRO A 501 33.12 12.51 22.75
N THR A 502 34.23 12.80 22.06
CA THR A 502 35.54 13.01 22.67
C THR A 502 36.03 14.44 22.34
N LEU A 503 36.35 15.21 23.39
CA LEU A 503 36.83 16.59 23.24
C LEU A 503 38.24 16.59 22.66
N GLN A 504 38.48 17.42 21.65
CA GLN A 504 39.78 17.69 21.04
C GLN A 504 40.21 19.15 21.30
N GLU A 505 41.39 19.50 20.84
CA GLU A 505 41.89 20.87 20.94
C GLU A 505 40.99 21.90 20.21
N ASN A 506 40.96 23.14 20.66
CA ASN A 506 40.22 24.27 20.05
C ASN A 506 38.67 24.11 20.05
N TYR A 507 38.07 23.51 21.08
CA TYR A 507 36.61 23.33 21.21
C TYR A 507 35.96 22.50 20.10
N TYR A 508 36.75 21.67 19.41
CA TYR A 508 36.23 20.63 18.54
C TYR A 508 35.97 19.34 19.34
N PHE A 509 34.89 18.68 19.05
CA PHE A 509 34.70 17.33 19.54
C PHE A 509 34.49 16.36 18.40
N GLU A 510 34.97 15.15 18.55
CA GLU A 510 34.91 14.08 17.57
C GLU A 510 33.96 12.99 18.07
N VAL A 511 33.03 12.55 17.17
CA VAL A 511 32.15 11.40 17.42
C VAL A 511 32.56 10.28 16.50
N ALA A 512 33.01 9.17 17.08
CA ALA A 512 33.38 7.96 16.36
C ALA A 512 32.12 7.14 16.07
N VAL A 513 31.80 6.91 14.79
CA VAL A 513 30.67 6.09 14.33
C VAL A 513 31.14 4.90 13.54
N HIS A 514 30.32 3.85 13.47
CA HIS A 514 30.72 2.56 12.88
C HIS A 514 30.23 2.35 11.45
N ASN A 515 29.26 3.13 10.98
CA ASN A 515 28.74 3.01 9.61
C ASN A 515 28.37 4.37 8.99
N PRO A 516 28.31 4.47 7.63
CA PRO A 516 27.95 5.72 6.92
C PRO A 516 26.57 6.26 7.28
N GLY A 517 25.58 5.40 7.56
CA GLY A 517 24.24 5.81 7.94
C GLY A 517 24.19 6.56 9.27
N GLN A 518 24.99 6.16 10.26
CA GLN A 518 25.14 6.87 11.54
C GLN A 518 25.82 8.23 11.35
N GLN A 519 26.79 8.31 10.43
CA GLN A 519 27.45 9.56 10.09
C GLN A 519 26.48 10.55 9.48
N GLU A 520 25.72 10.12 8.48
CA GLU A 520 24.73 10.97 7.79
C GLU A 520 23.64 11.46 8.76
N GLU A 521 23.13 10.58 9.62
CA GLU A 521 22.12 10.92 10.63
C GLU A 521 22.62 12.00 11.61
N LEU A 522 23.84 11.88 12.11
CA LEU A 522 24.43 12.89 13.01
C LEU A 522 24.69 14.22 12.30
N ILE A 523 25.17 14.19 11.05
CA ILE A 523 25.42 15.41 10.25
C ILE A 523 24.10 16.13 9.96
N ASN A 524 23.06 15.42 9.54
CA ASN A 524 21.74 15.98 9.25
C ASN A 524 21.07 16.61 10.49
N ASN A 525 21.34 16.07 11.69
CA ASN A 525 20.80 16.58 12.94
C ASN A 525 21.75 17.56 13.65
N ALA A 526 22.95 17.86 13.11
CA ALA A 526 23.91 18.80 13.69
C ALA A 526 23.31 20.20 13.90
N ILE A 527 22.37 20.63 13.03
CA ILE A 527 21.64 21.90 13.12
C ILE A 527 20.86 22.02 14.44
N HIS A 528 20.44 20.92 15.04
CA HIS A 528 19.71 20.90 16.30
C HIS A 528 20.60 20.59 17.50
N ILE A 529 21.59 19.71 17.32
CA ILE A 529 22.53 19.29 18.38
C ILE A 529 23.46 20.42 18.79
N LEU A 530 24.09 21.12 17.84
CA LEU A 530 25.07 22.17 18.12
C LEU A 530 24.50 23.37 18.87
N PRO A 531 23.32 23.94 18.55
CA PRO A 531 22.73 25.02 19.33
C PRO A 531 22.43 24.63 20.78
N PHE A 532 21.93 23.40 21.00
CA PHE A 532 21.67 22.89 22.35
C PHE A 532 22.98 22.82 23.18
N LEU A 533 24.03 22.20 22.63
CA LEU A 533 25.33 22.09 23.31
C LEU A 533 25.96 23.46 23.55
N ARG A 534 25.88 24.41 22.60
CA ARG A 534 26.40 25.78 22.75
C ARG A 534 25.69 26.56 23.84
N GLN A 535 24.39 26.34 23.99
CA GLN A 535 23.59 26.99 25.01
C GLN A 535 23.89 26.43 26.41
N HIS A 536 23.96 25.13 26.56
CA HIS A 536 24.16 24.46 27.86
C HIS A 536 25.60 24.53 28.34
N LEU A 537 26.59 24.45 27.44
CA LEU A 537 28.01 24.60 27.75
C LEU A 537 28.51 26.08 27.69
N THR A 538 27.59 27.04 27.41
CA THR A 538 27.90 28.49 27.31
C THR A 538 29.14 28.81 26.47
N ASN A 539 29.31 28.07 25.35
CA ASN A 539 30.45 28.23 24.44
C ASN A 539 30.00 28.22 22.97
N SER A 540 30.13 29.38 22.31
CA SER A 540 29.70 29.57 20.92
C SER A 540 30.63 28.93 19.88
N ARG A 541 31.87 28.55 20.27
CA ARG A 541 32.89 27.99 19.34
C ARG A 541 32.88 26.50 19.19
N ILE A 542 31.93 25.80 19.81
CA ILE A 542 31.82 24.34 19.74
C ILE A 542 31.51 23.88 18.31
N GLN A 543 32.33 22.95 17.80
CA GLN A 543 32.17 22.33 16.48
C GLN A 543 32.24 20.80 16.59
N MET A 544 31.42 20.11 15.79
CA MET A 544 31.33 18.67 15.76
C MET A 544 32.02 18.10 14.50
N ARG A 545 32.81 17.06 14.68
CA ARG A 545 33.32 16.20 13.61
C ARG A 545 32.80 14.78 13.81
N VAL A 546 32.36 14.14 12.74
CA VAL A 546 31.95 12.74 12.77
C VAL A 546 32.94 11.94 11.93
N ARG A 547 33.57 10.94 12.55
CA ARG A 547 34.55 10.07 11.91
C ARG A 547 34.04 8.63 11.90
N ILE A 548 34.15 7.98 10.75
CA ILE A 548 33.93 6.54 10.64
C ILE A 548 35.19 5.82 11.13
N VAL A 549 35.04 4.99 12.16
CA VAL A 549 36.13 4.14 12.64
C VAL A 549 35.75 2.72 12.23
N GLU A 550 36.59 2.09 11.40
CA GLU A 550 36.56 0.66 11.16
C GLU A 550 36.97 -0.06 12.45
N GLY A 551 36.04 -0.20 13.37
CA GLY A 551 36.23 -0.96 14.60
C GLY A 551 35.77 -2.38 14.37
N ASN A 552 36.45 -3.36 14.98
CA ASN A 552 36.01 -4.76 15.11
C ASN A 552 34.59 -4.79 15.66
N GLU A 553 33.58 -4.67 14.79
CA GLU A 553 32.23 -5.07 15.12
C GLU A 553 32.30 -6.54 15.52
N LYS A 554 31.79 -6.87 16.70
CA LYS A 554 31.37 -8.23 16.99
C LYS A 554 30.38 -8.56 15.88
N HIS A 555 30.83 -9.26 14.84
CA HIS A 555 29.99 -9.79 13.78
C HIS A 555 28.85 -10.55 14.44
N LEU A 556 27.69 -9.92 14.54
CA LEU A 556 26.46 -10.61 14.86
C LEU A 556 26.16 -11.48 13.65
N ALA A 557 26.33 -12.78 13.80
CA ALA A 557 26.05 -13.75 12.76
C ALA A 557 24.56 -13.67 12.37
N TYR A 558 24.28 -13.18 11.17
CA TYR A 558 22.91 -13.03 10.64
C TYR A 558 22.51 -14.27 9.81
N THR A 559 23.44 -14.85 9.06
CA THR A 559 23.18 -16.04 8.25
C THR A 559 23.29 -17.34 9.05
N SER A 560 22.58 -18.38 8.62
CA SER A 560 22.62 -19.71 9.26
C SER A 560 24.05 -20.28 9.31
N THR A 561 24.83 -20.04 8.24
CA THR A 561 26.24 -20.44 8.14
C THR A 561 27.14 -19.71 9.13
N GLU A 562 27.02 -18.39 9.27
CA GLU A 562 27.79 -17.61 10.25
C GLU A 562 27.46 -17.98 11.70
N LYS A 563 26.17 -18.27 11.98
CA LYS A 563 25.72 -18.75 13.28
C LYS A 563 26.35 -20.11 13.64
N LEU A 564 26.41 -21.02 12.66
CA LEU A 564 27.05 -22.32 12.83
C LEU A 564 28.56 -22.17 13.08
N GLU A 565 29.26 -21.33 12.32
CA GLU A 565 30.68 -21.05 12.53
C GLU A 565 30.96 -20.47 13.92
N LEU A 566 30.11 -19.56 14.38
CA LEU A 566 30.22 -18.96 15.72
C LEU A 566 29.94 -20.00 16.80
N LEU A 567 28.97 -20.88 16.62
CA LEU A 567 28.68 -21.99 17.53
C LEU A 567 29.81 -23.03 17.54
N MET A 568 30.45 -23.33 16.38
CA MET A 568 31.61 -24.21 16.29
C MET A 568 32.84 -23.62 16.98
N LYS A 569 33.02 -22.29 16.97
CA LYS A 569 34.08 -21.61 17.74
C LYS A 569 33.87 -21.73 19.26
N ILE A 570 32.58 -21.68 19.70
CA ILE A 570 32.23 -21.84 21.13
C ILE A 570 32.30 -23.31 21.57
N ASN A 571 31.86 -24.23 20.72
CA ASN A 571 31.86 -25.66 21.01
C ASN A 571 32.36 -26.49 19.81
N PRO A 572 33.66 -26.90 19.81
CA PRO A 572 34.25 -27.64 18.70
C PRO A 572 33.64 -29.02 18.43
N THR A 573 32.85 -29.56 19.37
CA THR A 573 32.20 -30.89 19.20
C THR A 573 31.06 -30.82 18.19
N LEU A 574 30.50 -29.64 17.92
CA LEU A 574 29.47 -29.44 16.89
C LEU A 574 29.99 -29.72 15.48
N GLY A 575 31.26 -29.44 15.20
CA GLY A 575 31.89 -29.79 13.94
C GLY A 575 31.94 -31.31 13.72
N ARG A 576 32.32 -32.08 14.75
CA ARG A 576 32.33 -33.55 14.69
C ARG A 576 30.91 -34.11 14.49
N LEU A 577 29.92 -33.55 15.18
CA LEU A 577 28.52 -33.97 15.05
C LEU A 577 27.98 -33.72 13.64
N ARG A 578 28.33 -32.59 13.03
CA ARG A 578 27.97 -32.31 11.63
C ARG A 578 28.56 -33.31 10.66
N ASP A 579 29.85 -33.62 10.84
CA ASP A 579 30.61 -34.49 9.94
C ASP A 579 30.23 -35.96 10.10
N GLU A 580 29.94 -36.43 11.34
CA GLU A 580 29.49 -37.80 11.61
C GLU A 580 28.05 -38.07 11.15
N PHE A 581 27.15 -37.09 11.25
CA PHE A 581 25.74 -37.24 10.87
C PHE A 581 25.40 -36.61 9.51
N ASN A 582 26.40 -36.08 8.77
CA ASN A 582 26.25 -35.46 7.45
C ASN A 582 25.16 -34.41 7.41
N LEU A 583 25.07 -33.53 8.44
CA LEU A 583 24.05 -32.54 8.61
C LEU A 583 24.28 -31.35 7.67
N THR A 584 23.26 -30.97 6.87
CA THR A 584 23.23 -29.78 6.02
C THR A 584 22.39 -28.72 6.69
N LEU A 585 22.74 -27.44 6.46
CA LEU A 585 21.94 -26.29 6.87
C LEU A 585 20.94 -25.97 5.77
N ASP A 586 19.67 -25.89 6.11
CA ASP A 586 18.61 -25.34 5.27
C ASP A 586 18.53 -23.82 5.39
#